data_95e43b0707f431b719dd6ec56e1f37da
#
_entry.id   95e43b0707f431b719dd6ec56e1f37da
#
_cell.length_a   1.000
_cell.length_b   1.000
_cell.length_c   1.000
_cell.angle_alpha   90.00
_cell.angle_beta   90.00
_cell.angle_gamma   90.00
#
_symmetry.space_group_name_H-M   'P 1'
#
loop_
_entity.id
_entity.type
_entity.pdbx_description
1 polymer ?
#
loop_
_entity_poly.entity_id
_entity_poly.type
_entity_poly.pdbx_seq_one_letter_code
_entity_poly.pdbx_strand_id
1 'polypeptide(L)'
;METRTIGVQSVVFGDRSLSDVMGELGDADVDVLELWGEHLSPHDHGATVAASVAALKAAMVDVRGYGVVDLEEAEDARDHFAFAERLDADYLTVNYPPMRDDVTAELLELAEEFEIDVAIHNYSSVHHDDTSRVFSSLAEVQDTLERNQHHRLGACVDTGHFLVEDVDPADVIETLSDRIVTVHLKDTSAAAIEDVPGAGELELATVLDLLDDHADPDVPLIVEYELDPEDAVADLQNAVSNVQQAMSQ
;
A
#
# COMPACT_ATOMS: atom_id res chain seq x y z
N MET A 1 -12.34 -21.22 -1.56
CA MET A 1 -11.78 -19.89 -1.78
C MET A 1 -10.39 -19.89 -1.15
N GLU A 2 -9.37 -19.54 -1.89
CA GLU A 2 -8.06 -19.24 -1.27
C GLU A 2 -8.23 -17.95 -0.47
N THR A 3 -7.76 -17.94 0.76
CA THR A 3 -7.82 -16.75 1.62
C THR A 3 -6.78 -15.76 1.14
N ARG A 4 -7.19 -14.52 0.83
CA ARG A 4 -6.25 -13.44 0.48
C ARG A 4 -5.27 -13.19 1.61
N THR A 5 -4.06 -12.83 1.25
CA THR A 5 -3.02 -12.44 2.21
C THR A 5 -3.42 -11.13 2.89
N ILE A 6 -3.39 -11.08 4.22
CA ILE A 6 -3.59 -9.87 5.01
C ILE A 6 -2.23 -9.45 5.54
N GLY A 7 -1.84 -8.23 5.25
CA GLY A 7 -0.63 -7.58 5.74
C GLY A 7 -0.92 -6.22 6.37
N VAL A 8 0.13 -5.51 6.72
CA VAL A 8 0.05 -4.17 7.29
C VAL A 8 1.09 -3.26 6.66
N GLN A 9 0.72 -2.00 6.43
CA GLN A 9 1.69 -0.96 6.10
C GLN A 9 2.32 -0.45 7.39
N SER A 10 3.64 -0.37 7.45
CA SER A 10 4.31 -0.07 8.72
C SER A 10 4.03 1.33 9.28
N VAL A 11 3.42 2.23 8.51
CA VAL A 11 2.98 3.56 8.98
C VAL A 11 2.07 3.48 10.22
N VAL A 12 1.30 2.39 10.38
CA VAL A 12 0.42 2.21 11.56
C VAL A 12 1.18 2.23 12.89
N PHE A 13 2.48 1.98 12.87
CA PHE A 13 3.34 2.00 14.05
C PHE A 13 3.96 3.39 14.32
N GLY A 14 3.65 4.41 13.52
CA GLY A 14 4.14 5.77 13.67
C GLY A 14 5.66 5.86 13.65
N ASP A 15 6.25 6.58 14.61
CA ASP A 15 7.69 6.85 14.73
C ASP A 15 8.49 5.75 15.47
N ARG A 16 7.95 4.54 15.59
CA ARG A 16 8.62 3.39 16.21
C ARG A 16 9.89 3.03 15.43
N SER A 17 10.89 2.48 16.13
CA SER A 17 12.02 1.88 15.41
C SER A 17 11.59 0.61 14.66
N LEU A 18 12.27 0.28 13.55
CA LEU A 18 11.97 -0.96 12.81
C LEU A 18 12.08 -2.22 13.71
N SER A 19 12.95 -2.19 14.74
CA SER A 19 13.05 -3.28 15.71
C SER A 19 11.79 -3.41 16.57
N ASP A 20 11.19 -2.29 16.95
CA ASP A 20 9.93 -2.28 17.71
C ASP A 20 8.78 -2.73 16.80
N VAL A 21 8.73 -2.23 15.56
CA VAL A 21 7.77 -2.68 14.53
C VAL A 21 7.78 -4.21 14.39
N MET A 22 8.96 -4.83 14.22
CA MET A 22 9.06 -6.29 14.14
C MET A 22 8.55 -7.01 15.40
N GLY A 23 8.74 -6.41 16.57
CA GLY A 23 8.18 -6.95 17.83
C GLY A 23 6.66 -6.87 17.87
N GLU A 24 6.12 -5.70 17.52
CA GLU A 24 4.68 -5.43 17.51
C GLU A 24 3.93 -6.24 16.44
N LEU A 25 4.55 -6.49 15.26
CA LEU A 25 4.04 -7.43 14.26
C LEU A 25 3.84 -8.84 14.84
N GLY A 26 4.86 -9.32 15.56
CA GLY A 26 4.78 -10.63 16.23
C GLY A 26 3.69 -10.68 17.33
N ASP A 27 3.49 -9.58 18.07
CA ASP A 27 2.44 -9.47 19.08
C ASP A 27 1.03 -9.40 18.45
N ALA A 28 0.93 -8.85 17.21
CA ALA A 28 -0.32 -8.79 16.45
C ALA A 28 -0.61 -10.08 15.65
N ASP A 29 0.32 -11.04 15.58
CA ASP A 29 0.24 -12.26 14.76
C ASP A 29 0.10 -11.94 13.26
N VAL A 30 0.85 -10.94 12.79
CA VAL A 30 0.94 -10.52 11.39
C VAL A 30 2.41 -10.64 10.94
N ASP A 31 2.65 -11.28 9.81
CA ASP A 31 4.00 -11.50 9.26
C ASP A 31 4.21 -10.89 7.89
N VAL A 32 3.16 -10.32 7.28
CA VAL A 32 3.20 -9.67 5.97
C VAL A 32 3.25 -8.16 6.14
N LEU A 33 4.20 -7.52 5.47
CA LEU A 33 4.52 -6.10 5.63
C LEU A 33 4.61 -5.39 4.28
N GLU A 34 4.00 -4.21 4.19
CA GLU A 34 4.47 -3.16 3.29
C GLU A 34 5.31 -2.18 4.12
N LEU A 35 6.58 -2.04 3.74
CA LEU A 35 7.54 -1.27 4.53
C LEU A 35 7.50 0.21 4.15
N TRP A 36 7.21 1.08 5.13
CA TRP A 36 7.25 2.53 4.99
C TRP A 36 8.67 3.09 5.01
N GLY A 37 8.95 4.07 4.15
CA GLY A 37 10.27 4.65 3.97
C GLY A 37 10.88 5.34 5.20
N GLU A 38 10.05 5.83 6.15
CA GLU A 38 10.54 6.42 7.40
C GLU A 38 11.09 5.36 8.38
N HIS A 39 10.67 4.10 8.27
CA HIS A 39 11.23 3.01 9.07
C HIS A 39 12.55 2.48 8.51
N LEU A 40 12.68 2.45 7.18
CA LEU A 40 13.91 2.09 6.48
C LEU A 40 13.83 2.50 5.01
N SER A 41 14.86 3.19 4.53
CA SER A 41 14.92 3.69 3.16
C SER A 41 16.26 3.40 2.48
N PRO A 42 16.36 3.47 1.15
CA PRO A 42 17.61 3.32 0.42
C PRO A 42 18.65 4.41 0.78
N HIS A 43 18.18 5.53 1.32
CA HIS A 43 19.03 6.68 1.68
C HIS A 43 19.65 6.57 3.08
N ASP A 44 19.26 5.56 3.85
CA ASP A 44 19.88 5.26 5.14
C ASP A 44 21.30 4.77 4.98
N HIS A 45 22.05 4.85 6.08
CA HIS A 45 23.43 4.36 6.06
C HIS A 45 23.48 2.87 5.67
N GLY A 46 24.29 2.53 4.66
CA GLY A 46 24.30 1.19 4.06
C GLY A 46 24.52 0.02 5.04
N ALA A 47 25.24 0.24 6.17
CA ALA A 47 25.37 -0.78 7.21
C ALA A 47 24.08 -0.95 8.02
N THR A 48 23.31 0.12 8.23
CA THR A 48 21.98 0.07 8.85
C THR A 48 21.03 -0.71 7.96
N VAL A 49 20.94 -0.35 6.68
CA VAL A 49 20.11 -1.05 5.69
C VAL A 49 20.44 -2.54 5.66
N ALA A 50 21.73 -2.91 5.57
CA ALA A 50 22.12 -4.32 5.52
C ALA A 50 21.73 -5.09 6.79
N ALA A 51 21.89 -4.48 7.97
CA ALA A 51 21.52 -5.08 9.25
C ALA A 51 20.01 -5.22 9.40
N SER A 52 19.24 -4.21 8.99
CA SER A 52 17.78 -4.19 9.06
C SER A 52 17.15 -5.22 8.13
N VAL A 53 17.60 -5.31 6.87
CA VAL A 53 17.16 -6.34 5.92
C VAL A 53 17.45 -7.75 6.45
N ALA A 54 18.64 -7.96 7.04
CA ALA A 54 18.97 -9.24 7.64
C ALA A 54 18.10 -9.57 8.86
N ALA A 55 17.72 -8.56 9.64
CA ALA A 55 16.84 -8.71 10.80
C ALA A 55 15.40 -9.07 10.39
N LEU A 56 14.83 -8.39 9.38
CA LEU A 56 13.51 -8.70 8.82
C LEU A 56 13.46 -10.17 8.33
N LYS A 57 14.45 -10.61 7.55
CA LYS A 57 14.56 -11.99 7.09
C LYS A 57 14.72 -12.99 8.23
N ALA A 58 15.48 -12.66 9.26
CA ALA A 58 15.67 -13.51 10.43
C ALA A 58 14.40 -13.63 11.29
N ALA A 59 13.59 -12.57 11.33
CA ALA A 59 12.28 -12.55 11.98
C ALA A 59 11.19 -13.24 11.14
N MET A 60 11.49 -13.65 9.91
CA MET A 60 10.53 -14.23 8.95
C MET A 60 9.39 -13.26 8.59
N VAL A 61 9.66 -11.96 8.61
CA VAL A 61 8.72 -10.96 8.09
C VAL A 61 8.76 -11.02 6.56
N ASP A 62 7.62 -11.24 5.95
CA ASP A 62 7.42 -11.25 4.49
C ASP A 62 7.16 -9.81 4.02
N VAL A 63 8.20 -9.15 3.51
CA VAL A 63 8.06 -7.78 2.99
C VAL A 63 7.54 -7.83 1.56
N ARG A 64 6.21 -7.78 1.41
CA ARG A 64 5.53 -7.85 0.11
C ARG A 64 5.64 -6.58 -0.70
N GLY A 65 5.68 -5.43 -0.05
CA GLY A 65 5.73 -4.14 -0.70
C GLY A 65 6.66 -3.16 0.00
N TYR A 66 7.06 -2.14 -0.74
CA TYR A 66 7.79 -1.00 -0.23
C TYR A 66 7.13 0.30 -0.73
N GLY A 67 6.81 1.21 0.17
CA GLY A 67 6.17 2.49 -0.17
C GLY A 67 5.40 3.11 1.00
N VAL A 68 4.67 4.20 0.79
CA VAL A 68 4.47 4.86 -0.51
C VAL A 68 5.68 5.75 -0.78
N VAL A 69 6.22 5.68 -2.01
CA VAL A 69 7.34 6.51 -2.43
C VAL A 69 6.83 7.69 -3.25
N ASP A 70 7.02 8.91 -2.75
CA ASP A 70 6.73 10.13 -3.49
C ASP A 70 7.90 10.45 -4.43
N LEU A 71 7.66 10.40 -5.74
CA LEU A 71 8.67 10.68 -6.75
C LEU A 71 8.48 12.07 -7.34
N GLU A 72 9.47 12.93 -7.17
CA GLU A 72 9.51 14.23 -7.83
C GLU A 72 10.20 14.16 -9.20
N GLU A 73 11.27 13.37 -9.30
CA GLU A 73 12.03 13.20 -10.53
C GLU A 73 12.20 11.71 -10.87
N ALA A 74 12.22 11.40 -12.18
CA ALA A 74 12.32 10.03 -12.66
C ALA A 74 13.60 9.33 -12.20
N GLU A 75 14.70 10.07 -12.09
CA GLU A 75 16.03 9.57 -11.71
C GLU A 75 16.07 9.00 -10.28
N ASP A 76 15.16 9.43 -9.41
CA ASP A 76 15.12 9.00 -8.01
C ASP A 76 14.57 7.57 -7.87
N ALA A 77 13.82 7.09 -8.85
CA ALA A 77 13.14 5.79 -8.79
C ALA A 77 14.09 4.60 -8.63
N ARG A 78 15.26 4.63 -9.29
CA ARG A 78 16.19 3.47 -9.35
C ARG A 78 16.66 3.01 -7.98
N ASP A 79 16.96 3.93 -7.06
CA ASP A 79 17.44 3.57 -5.73
C ASP A 79 16.35 2.85 -4.92
N HIS A 80 15.08 3.21 -5.13
CA HIS A 80 13.93 2.55 -4.51
C HIS A 80 13.69 1.16 -5.07
N PHE A 81 13.82 0.94 -6.38
CA PHE A 81 13.74 -0.40 -6.97
C PHE A 81 14.86 -1.32 -6.48
N ALA A 82 16.11 -0.84 -6.48
CA ALA A 82 17.24 -1.61 -5.95
C ALA A 82 17.08 -1.93 -4.46
N PHE A 83 16.39 -1.09 -3.72
CA PHE A 83 16.07 -1.33 -2.32
C PHE A 83 14.94 -2.35 -2.16
N ALA A 84 13.86 -2.24 -2.94
CA ALA A 84 12.77 -3.20 -2.95
C ALA A 84 13.27 -4.63 -3.32
N GLU A 85 14.16 -4.75 -4.31
CA GLU A 85 14.84 -6.02 -4.65
C GLU A 85 15.59 -6.61 -3.44
N ARG A 86 16.29 -5.79 -2.64
CA ARG A 86 16.99 -6.26 -1.44
C ARG A 86 16.06 -6.75 -0.34
N LEU A 87 14.84 -6.20 -0.29
CA LEU A 87 13.78 -6.63 0.61
C LEU A 87 13.11 -7.92 0.15
N ASP A 88 13.32 -8.35 -1.08
CA ASP A 88 12.57 -9.38 -1.81
C ASP A 88 11.08 -8.96 -1.99
N ALA A 89 10.80 -7.66 -2.16
CA ALA A 89 9.45 -7.15 -2.33
C ALA A 89 8.91 -7.44 -3.73
N ASP A 90 7.61 -7.73 -3.80
CA ASP A 90 6.92 -8.05 -5.07
C ASP A 90 6.52 -6.76 -5.81
N TYR A 91 6.25 -5.67 -5.09
CA TYR A 91 5.82 -4.41 -5.67
C TYR A 91 6.39 -3.18 -4.95
N LEU A 92 6.38 -2.07 -5.68
CA LEU A 92 6.71 -0.73 -5.21
C LEU A 92 5.46 0.15 -5.30
N THR A 93 5.00 0.66 -4.16
CA THR A 93 3.88 1.62 -4.11
C THR A 93 4.42 3.03 -4.31
N VAL A 94 3.89 3.74 -5.32
CA VAL A 94 4.41 5.05 -5.75
C VAL A 94 3.32 6.09 -5.89
N ASN A 95 3.71 7.34 -5.65
CA ASN A 95 2.93 8.51 -6.01
C ASN A 95 3.80 9.51 -6.78
N TYR A 96 3.23 10.17 -7.78
CA TYR A 96 3.83 11.23 -8.58
C TYR A 96 2.72 11.99 -9.32
N PRO A 97 2.99 13.20 -9.88
CA PRO A 97 1.95 13.93 -10.60
C PRO A 97 1.43 13.15 -11.82
N PRO A 98 0.11 12.96 -11.99
CA PRO A 98 -0.49 12.05 -12.99
C PRO A 98 -0.11 12.32 -14.46
N MET A 99 0.37 13.54 -14.77
CA MET A 99 0.77 13.94 -16.12
C MET A 99 2.27 13.78 -16.41
N ARG A 100 3.04 13.17 -15.48
CA ARG A 100 4.47 12.92 -15.63
C ARG A 100 4.71 11.56 -16.32
N ASP A 101 4.37 11.50 -17.62
CA ASP A 101 4.60 10.30 -18.43
C ASP A 101 6.09 9.91 -18.52
N ASP A 102 7.00 10.86 -18.31
CA ASP A 102 8.45 10.61 -18.18
C ASP A 102 8.80 9.79 -16.94
N VAL A 103 8.16 10.07 -15.79
CA VAL A 103 8.29 9.27 -14.55
C VAL A 103 7.73 7.87 -14.79
N THR A 104 6.52 7.79 -15.37
CA THR A 104 5.91 6.49 -15.69
C THR A 104 6.81 5.64 -16.59
N ALA A 105 7.40 6.23 -17.62
CA ALA A 105 8.29 5.50 -18.54
C ALA A 105 9.54 4.94 -17.83
N GLU A 106 10.19 5.72 -16.97
CA GLU A 106 11.33 5.25 -16.18
C GLU A 106 10.91 4.14 -15.21
N LEU A 107 9.75 4.29 -14.52
CA LEU A 107 9.21 3.26 -13.64
C LEU A 107 9.01 1.93 -14.38
N LEU A 108 8.51 1.96 -15.62
CA LEU A 108 8.29 0.75 -16.41
C LEU A 108 9.59 0.08 -16.86
N GLU A 109 10.62 0.87 -17.23
CA GLU A 109 11.93 0.32 -17.54
C GLU A 109 12.56 -0.36 -16.32
N LEU A 110 12.43 0.26 -15.14
CA LEU A 110 12.93 -0.31 -13.88
C LEU A 110 12.11 -1.53 -13.42
N ALA A 111 10.79 -1.50 -13.58
CA ALA A 111 9.92 -2.63 -13.27
C ALA A 111 10.31 -3.89 -14.04
N GLU A 112 10.65 -3.75 -15.32
CA GLU A 112 11.19 -4.86 -16.13
C GLU A 112 12.59 -5.28 -15.70
N GLU A 113 13.48 -4.33 -15.38
CA GLU A 113 14.87 -4.63 -14.98
C GLU A 113 14.93 -5.41 -13.66
N PHE A 114 14.10 -5.01 -12.68
CA PHE A 114 14.10 -5.57 -11.32
C PHE A 114 13.05 -6.67 -11.12
N GLU A 115 12.17 -6.89 -12.08
CA GLU A 115 11.03 -7.82 -11.99
C GLU A 115 10.06 -7.50 -10.82
N ILE A 116 9.88 -6.20 -10.51
CA ILE A 116 9.03 -5.66 -9.44
C ILE A 116 7.85 -4.91 -10.05
N ASP A 117 6.65 -5.10 -9.53
CA ASP A 117 5.46 -4.44 -10.02
C ASP A 117 5.35 -3.01 -9.45
N VAL A 118 4.76 -2.11 -10.22
CA VAL A 118 4.49 -0.71 -9.83
C VAL A 118 3.03 -0.56 -9.49
N ALA A 119 2.74 -0.13 -8.27
CA ALA A 119 1.41 0.15 -7.77
C ALA A 119 1.22 1.67 -7.58
N ILE A 120 0.45 2.32 -8.47
CA ILE A 120 0.11 3.74 -8.34
C ILE A 120 -0.82 3.91 -7.15
N HIS A 121 -0.41 4.69 -6.15
CA HIS A 121 -1.20 5.02 -4.97
C HIS A 121 -2.06 6.26 -5.20
N ASN A 122 -3.31 6.22 -4.75
CA ASN A 122 -4.18 7.39 -4.73
C ASN A 122 -4.16 8.09 -3.37
N TYR A 123 -4.16 9.42 -3.41
CA TYR A 123 -4.26 10.29 -2.23
C TYR A 123 -5.54 11.13 -2.26
N SER A 124 -5.80 11.84 -1.17
CA SER A 124 -6.93 12.75 -1.04
C SER A 124 -6.50 14.16 -0.67
N SER A 125 -7.44 15.10 -0.79
CA SER A 125 -7.29 16.50 -0.39
C SER A 125 -7.02 16.70 1.11
N VAL A 126 -7.17 15.66 1.92
CA VAL A 126 -6.85 15.70 3.35
C VAL A 126 -5.35 15.66 3.59
N HIS A 127 -4.61 14.87 2.81
CA HIS A 127 -3.16 14.71 2.96
C HIS A 127 -2.36 15.64 2.02
N HIS A 128 -2.99 16.18 0.98
CA HIS A 128 -2.33 17.04 0.01
C HIS A 128 -3.14 18.29 -0.31
N ASP A 129 -2.61 19.48 0.01
CA ASP A 129 -3.23 20.77 -0.33
C ASP A 129 -3.34 20.99 -1.85
N ASP A 130 -2.41 20.42 -2.63
CA ASP A 130 -2.37 20.48 -4.10
C ASP A 130 -2.56 19.09 -4.70
N THR A 131 -3.81 18.72 -4.93
CA THR A 131 -4.18 17.41 -5.51
C THR A 131 -3.72 17.23 -6.95
N SER A 132 -3.28 18.28 -7.65
CA SER A 132 -2.71 18.14 -9.00
C SER A 132 -1.34 17.43 -9.02
N ARG A 133 -0.72 17.25 -7.86
CA ARG A 133 0.56 16.57 -7.67
C ARG A 133 0.45 15.10 -7.30
N VAL A 134 -0.76 14.62 -7.07
CA VAL A 134 -1.04 13.26 -6.64
C VAL A 134 -2.20 12.68 -7.45
N PHE A 135 -2.31 11.36 -7.49
CA PHE A 135 -3.49 10.71 -8.03
C PHE A 135 -4.63 10.85 -7.04
N SER A 136 -5.58 11.74 -7.27
CA SER A 136 -6.69 12.02 -6.35
C SER A 136 -8.06 11.59 -6.88
N SER A 137 -8.10 11.00 -8.06
CA SER A 137 -9.35 10.52 -8.67
C SER A 137 -9.13 9.20 -9.41
N LEU A 138 -10.19 8.40 -9.48
CA LEU A 138 -10.22 7.18 -10.28
C LEU A 138 -9.86 7.45 -11.76
N ALA A 139 -10.33 8.58 -12.30
CA ALA A 139 -10.07 8.93 -13.70
C ALA A 139 -8.57 9.15 -13.98
N GLU A 140 -7.82 9.77 -13.06
CA GLU A 140 -6.37 9.99 -13.24
C GLU A 140 -5.60 8.68 -13.21
N VAL A 141 -5.95 7.76 -12.30
CA VAL A 141 -5.36 6.42 -12.25
C VAL A 141 -5.68 5.67 -13.55
N GLN A 142 -6.96 5.59 -13.93
CA GLN A 142 -7.40 4.90 -15.14
C GLN A 142 -6.73 5.46 -16.40
N ASP A 143 -6.74 6.77 -16.59
CA ASP A 143 -6.12 7.43 -17.74
C ASP A 143 -4.61 7.12 -17.83
N THR A 144 -3.92 7.07 -16.70
CA THR A 144 -2.48 6.74 -16.66
C THR A 144 -2.24 5.28 -17.03
N LEU A 145 -3.03 4.35 -16.50
CA LEU A 145 -2.97 2.94 -16.84
C LEU A 145 -3.33 2.66 -18.31
N GLU A 146 -4.29 3.42 -18.87
CA GLU A 146 -4.70 3.30 -20.28
C GLU A 146 -3.63 3.83 -21.24
N ARG A 147 -2.98 4.96 -20.89
CA ARG A 147 -1.89 5.53 -21.70
C ARG A 147 -0.63 4.66 -21.67
N ASN A 148 -0.38 3.98 -20.56
CA ASN A 148 0.83 3.21 -20.30
C ASN A 148 0.47 1.72 -20.06
N GLN A 149 -0.04 1.05 -21.12
CA GLN A 149 -0.42 -0.36 -21.01
C GLN A 149 0.81 -1.25 -20.80
N HIS A 150 0.99 -1.70 -19.56
CA HIS A 150 2.11 -2.54 -19.17
C HIS A 150 1.67 -3.55 -18.10
N HIS A 151 2.17 -4.78 -18.17
CA HIS A 151 1.74 -5.84 -17.26
C HIS A 151 2.24 -5.66 -15.82
N ARG A 152 3.31 -4.88 -15.62
CA ARG A 152 3.87 -4.55 -14.30
C ARG A 152 3.40 -3.19 -13.77
N LEU A 153 2.43 -2.54 -14.42
CA LEU A 153 1.86 -1.29 -13.95
C LEU A 153 0.41 -1.51 -13.54
N GLY A 154 0.09 -1.24 -12.31
CA GLY A 154 -1.28 -1.26 -11.81
C GLY A 154 -1.50 -0.24 -10.70
N ALA A 155 -2.53 -0.45 -9.93
CA ALA A 155 -2.94 0.45 -8.86
C ALA A 155 -2.74 -0.18 -7.48
N CYS A 156 -2.34 0.64 -6.52
CA CYS A 156 -2.63 0.46 -5.12
C CYS A 156 -3.95 1.19 -4.85
N VAL A 157 -4.98 0.47 -4.47
CA VAL A 157 -6.28 1.06 -4.14
C VAL A 157 -6.33 1.38 -2.66
N ASP A 158 -6.12 2.66 -2.29
CA ASP A 158 -6.40 3.12 -0.94
C ASP A 158 -7.88 3.47 -0.80
N THR A 159 -8.60 2.65 -0.04
CA THR A 159 -10.05 2.77 0.11
C THR A 159 -10.47 4.00 0.88
N GLY A 160 -9.71 4.41 1.90
CA GLY A 160 -10.02 5.58 2.73
C GLY A 160 -9.84 6.89 1.96
N HIS A 161 -8.78 7.01 1.16
CA HIS A 161 -8.58 8.20 0.34
C HIS A 161 -9.67 8.35 -0.74
N PHE A 162 -10.16 7.27 -1.33
CA PHE A 162 -11.30 7.36 -2.23
C PHE A 162 -12.59 7.77 -1.51
N LEU A 163 -12.86 7.22 -0.32
CA LEU A 163 -14.03 7.60 0.49
C LEU A 163 -14.03 9.10 0.83
N VAL A 164 -12.86 9.67 1.18
CA VAL A 164 -12.71 11.10 1.46
C VAL A 164 -13.05 11.98 0.25
N GLU A 165 -12.78 11.52 -0.96
CA GLU A 165 -13.08 12.21 -2.22
C GLU A 165 -14.48 11.87 -2.77
N ASP A 166 -15.38 11.32 -1.94
CA ASP A 166 -16.73 10.90 -2.34
C ASP A 166 -16.75 9.87 -3.51
N VAL A 167 -15.71 9.04 -3.63
CA VAL A 167 -15.61 7.95 -4.60
C VAL A 167 -15.87 6.63 -3.89
N ASP A 168 -16.83 5.85 -4.39
CA ASP A 168 -17.11 4.53 -3.83
C ASP A 168 -15.98 3.54 -4.18
N PRO A 169 -15.29 2.94 -3.19
CA PRO A 169 -14.28 1.92 -3.45
C PRO A 169 -14.80 0.73 -4.27
N ALA A 170 -16.09 0.43 -4.20
CA ALA A 170 -16.71 -0.59 -5.04
C ALA A 170 -16.59 -0.26 -6.53
N ASP A 171 -16.94 0.97 -6.93
CA ASP A 171 -16.81 1.44 -8.31
C ASP A 171 -15.35 1.41 -8.79
N VAL A 172 -14.40 1.68 -7.89
CA VAL A 172 -12.96 1.64 -8.16
C VAL A 172 -12.52 0.21 -8.48
N ILE A 173 -12.89 -0.76 -7.66
CA ILE A 173 -12.50 -2.16 -7.82
C ILE A 173 -13.09 -2.73 -9.12
N GLU A 174 -14.37 -2.50 -9.40
CA GLU A 174 -14.99 -2.93 -10.66
C GLU A 174 -14.29 -2.32 -11.89
N THR A 175 -13.87 -1.06 -11.79
CA THR A 175 -13.22 -0.34 -12.90
C THR A 175 -11.78 -0.79 -13.14
N LEU A 176 -10.99 -0.92 -12.09
CA LEU A 176 -9.57 -1.27 -12.19
C LEU A 176 -9.32 -2.77 -12.35
N SER A 177 -10.18 -3.60 -11.72
CA SER A 177 -10.24 -5.05 -11.93
C SER A 177 -8.85 -5.72 -11.83
N ASP A 178 -8.41 -6.38 -12.90
CA ASP A 178 -7.12 -7.07 -13.02
C ASP A 178 -5.88 -6.14 -13.01
N ARG A 179 -6.10 -4.83 -12.93
CA ARG A 179 -5.02 -3.83 -12.80
C ARG A 179 -4.70 -3.46 -11.34
N ILE A 180 -5.37 -4.09 -10.37
CA ILE A 180 -5.07 -3.89 -8.95
C ILE A 180 -3.86 -4.77 -8.57
N VAL A 181 -2.81 -4.14 -8.02
CA VAL A 181 -1.59 -4.79 -7.51
C VAL A 181 -1.68 -5.03 -6.02
N THR A 182 -2.21 -4.06 -5.28
CA THR A 182 -2.40 -4.13 -3.83
C THR A 182 -3.57 -3.25 -3.41
N VAL A 183 -4.12 -3.51 -2.24
CA VAL A 183 -5.18 -2.69 -1.64
C VAL A 183 -4.74 -2.22 -0.28
N HIS A 184 -4.70 -0.91 -0.06
CA HIS A 184 -4.62 -0.33 1.26
C HIS A 184 -6.03 -0.26 1.85
N LEU A 185 -6.31 -1.16 2.77
CA LEU A 185 -7.56 -1.15 3.53
C LEU A 185 -7.46 -0.07 4.61
N LYS A 186 -7.93 1.09 4.26
CA LYS A 186 -8.06 2.28 5.11
C LYS A 186 -9.53 2.62 5.25
N ASP A 187 -9.96 2.97 6.45
CA ASP A 187 -11.35 3.35 6.73
C ASP A 187 -11.43 4.78 7.23
N THR A 188 -12.61 5.35 7.16
CA THR A 188 -12.90 6.70 7.65
C THR A 188 -14.20 6.68 8.43
N SER A 189 -14.37 7.63 9.35
CA SER A 189 -15.65 7.83 10.03
C SER A 189 -16.03 9.30 10.06
N ALA A 190 -17.31 9.58 10.29
CA ALA A 190 -17.79 10.96 10.44
C ALA A 190 -17.12 11.74 11.60
N ALA A 191 -16.44 11.03 12.51
CA ALA A 191 -15.71 11.59 13.64
C ALA A 191 -14.21 11.69 13.41
N ALA A 192 -13.66 10.89 12.48
CA ALA A 192 -12.24 10.82 12.20
C ALA A 192 -11.99 10.58 10.71
N ILE A 193 -10.88 11.14 10.19
CA ILE A 193 -10.43 10.92 8.82
C ILE A 193 -9.87 9.52 8.66
N GLU A 194 -9.23 9.01 9.71
CA GLU A 194 -8.65 7.68 9.81
C GLU A 194 -9.48 6.84 10.79
N ASP A 195 -9.72 5.59 10.44
CA ASP A 195 -10.35 4.63 11.34
C ASP A 195 -9.83 3.21 11.05
N VAL A 196 -10.03 2.31 11.98
CA VAL A 196 -9.67 0.90 11.82
C VAL A 196 -10.58 0.26 10.76
N PRO A 197 -10.04 -0.43 9.75
CA PRO A 197 -10.85 -1.08 8.72
C PRO A 197 -12.00 -1.90 9.28
N GLY A 198 -13.22 -1.57 8.80
CA GLY A 198 -14.48 -2.16 9.26
C GLY A 198 -15.08 -1.54 10.51
N ALA A 199 -14.48 -0.48 11.07
CA ALA A 199 -15.06 0.29 12.17
C ALA A 199 -15.71 1.61 11.69
N GLY A 200 -15.42 2.06 10.47
CA GLY A 200 -15.87 3.30 9.87
C GLY A 200 -16.99 3.14 8.85
N GLU A 201 -16.86 3.88 7.74
CA GLU A 201 -17.86 3.95 6.67
C GLU A 201 -17.60 2.95 5.51
N LEU A 202 -16.44 2.26 5.52
CA LEU A 202 -16.09 1.29 4.49
C LEU A 202 -17.03 0.07 4.55
N GLU A 203 -17.75 -0.18 3.46
CA GLU A 203 -18.56 -1.39 3.29
C GLU A 203 -17.64 -2.61 3.03
N LEU A 204 -16.85 -2.96 4.05
CA LEU A 204 -15.72 -3.90 3.97
C LEU A 204 -16.09 -5.23 3.31
N ALA A 205 -17.24 -5.84 3.66
CA ALA A 205 -17.68 -7.10 3.07
C ALA A 205 -17.93 -6.95 1.55
N THR A 206 -18.55 -5.85 1.12
CA THR A 206 -18.79 -5.56 -0.30
C THR A 206 -17.47 -5.40 -1.06
N VAL A 207 -16.52 -4.68 -0.49
CA VAL A 207 -15.17 -4.49 -1.07
C VAL A 207 -14.46 -5.82 -1.26
N LEU A 208 -14.51 -6.70 -0.26
CA LEU A 208 -13.85 -8.01 -0.31
C LEU A 208 -14.51 -8.95 -1.33
N ASP A 209 -15.85 -8.97 -1.39
CA ASP A 209 -16.60 -9.74 -2.39
C ASP A 209 -16.25 -9.31 -3.82
N LEU A 210 -16.16 -7.99 -4.06
CA LEU A 210 -15.78 -7.45 -5.37
C LEU A 210 -14.32 -7.75 -5.73
N LEU A 211 -13.40 -7.69 -4.77
CA LEU A 211 -12.02 -8.10 -5.02
C LEU A 211 -11.94 -9.59 -5.40
N ASP A 212 -12.74 -10.45 -4.77
CA ASP A 212 -12.79 -11.87 -5.12
C ASP A 212 -13.37 -12.12 -6.53
N ASP A 213 -14.28 -11.26 -6.98
CA ASP A 213 -14.90 -11.36 -8.30
C ASP A 213 -14.08 -10.73 -9.43
N HIS A 214 -13.28 -9.69 -9.13
CA HIS A 214 -12.67 -8.83 -10.16
C HIS A 214 -11.14 -8.77 -10.13
N ALA A 215 -10.49 -8.96 -8.98
CA ALA A 215 -9.03 -8.85 -8.85
C ALA A 215 -8.35 -10.22 -8.79
N ASP A 216 -7.05 -10.25 -9.08
CA ASP A 216 -6.25 -11.45 -8.92
C ASP A 216 -6.31 -11.94 -7.45
N PRO A 217 -6.48 -13.26 -7.19
CA PRO A 217 -6.53 -13.77 -5.82
C PRO A 217 -5.24 -13.53 -5.01
N ASP A 218 -4.11 -13.31 -5.67
CA ASP A 218 -2.83 -13.06 -5.01
C ASP A 218 -2.65 -11.59 -4.57
N VAL A 219 -3.57 -10.68 -4.95
CA VAL A 219 -3.56 -9.27 -4.50
C VAL A 219 -3.65 -9.21 -2.98
N PRO A 220 -2.62 -8.66 -2.29
CA PRO A 220 -2.62 -8.56 -0.84
C PRO A 220 -3.54 -7.44 -0.35
N LEU A 221 -4.11 -7.66 0.83
CA LEU A 221 -4.88 -6.68 1.59
C LEU A 221 -3.97 -6.09 2.67
N ILE A 222 -3.57 -4.85 2.52
CA ILE A 222 -2.66 -4.16 3.43
C ILE A 222 -3.47 -3.23 4.33
N VAL A 223 -3.55 -3.56 5.61
CA VAL A 223 -4.16 -2.69 6.62
C VAL A 223 -3.34 -1.42 6.75
N GLU A 224 -4.00 -0.26 6.63
CA GLU A 224 -3.35 1.03 6.78
C GLU A 224 -4.25 2.00 7.53
N TYR A 225 -3.67 2.74 8.46
CA TYR A 225 -4.24 3.89 9.18
C TYR A 225 -3.14 4.66 9.92
N GLU A 226 -3.41 5.91 10.24
CA GLU A 226 -2.52 6.78 10.99
C GLU A 226 -3.19 7.22 12.32
N LEU A 227 -3.48 6.22 13.18
CA LEU A 227 -4.03 6.43 14.53
C LEU A 227 -2.91 6.59 15.58
N ASP A 228 -3.28 6.70 16.87
CA ASP A 228 -2.29 6.77 17.93
C ASP A 228 -1.46 5.47 18.01
N PRO A 229 -0.15 5.51 17.79
CA PRO A 229 0.67 4.30 17.77
C PRO A 229 0.80 3.61 19.13
N GLU A 230 0.31 4.22 20.24
CA GLU A 230 0.25 3.54 21.55
C GLU A 230 -0.71 2.34 21.53
N ASP A 231 -1.75 2.38 20.69
CA ASP A 231 -2.76 1.34 20.56
C ASP A 231 -2.55 0.45 19.31
N ALA A 232 -1.46 0.66 18.52
CA ALA A 232 -1.24 0.04 17.22
C ALA A 232 -1.44 -1.48 17.17
N VAL A 233 -0.93 -2.23 18.16
CA VAL A 233 -1.10 -3.69 18.21
C VAL A 233 -2.57 -4.09 18.39
N ALA A 234 -3.29 -3.41 19.29
CA ALA A 234 -4.69 -3.72 19.56
C ALA A 234 -5.57 -3.34 18.34
N ASP A 235 -5.32 -2.21 17.73
CA ASP A 235 -6.04 -1.74 16.55
C ASP A 235 -5.76 -2.62 15.34
N LEU A 236 -4.50 -3.06 15.14
CA LEU A 236 -4.16 -4.01 14.08
C LEU A 236 -4.84 -5.37 14.27
N GLN A 237 -4.87 -5.89 15.50
CA GLN A 237 -5.61 -7.14 15.81
C GLN A 237 -7.11 -6.98 15.52
N ASN A 238 -7.70 -5.82 15.83
CA ASN A 238 -9.09 -5.51 15.51
C ASN A 238 -9.31 -5.46 14.01
N ALA A 239 -8.44 -4.75 13.26
CA ALA A 239 -8.52 -4.64 11.80
C ALA A 239 -8.46 -6.03 11.14
N VAL A 240 -7.46 -6.83 11.48
CA VAL A 240 -7.29 -8.19 10.95
C VAL A 240 -8.52 -9.06 11.27
N SER A 241 -9.05 -8.97 12.50
CA SER A 241 -10.27 -9.68 12.89
C SER A 241 -11.49 -9.25 12.06
N ASN A 242 -11.65 -7.94 11.82
CA ASN A 242 -12.76 -7.42 11.02
C ASN A 242 -12.67 -7.92 9.57
N VAL A 243 -11.47 -7.87 8.96
CA VAL A 243 -11.22 -8.37 7.60
C VAL A 243 -11.52 -9.87 7.52
N GLN A 244 -10.98 -10.68 8.42
CA GLN A 244 -11.22 -12.14 8.45
C GLN A 244 -12.70 -12.48 8.64
N GLN A 245 -13.42 -11.71 9.48
CA GLN A 245 -14.85 -11.90 9.69
C GLN A 245 -15.65 -11.54 8.42
N ALA A 246 -15.30 -10.47 7.75
CA ALA A 246 -15.94 -10.06 6.51
C ALA A 246 -15.70 -11.08 5.38
N MET A 247 -14.48 -11.62 5.22
CA MET A 247 -14.16 -12.69 4.27
C MET A 247 -14.90 -14.02 4.52
N SER A 248 -15.48 -14.18 5.70
CA SER A 248 -16.16 -15.44 6.11
C SER A 248 -17.68 -15.42 5.90
N GLN A 249 -18.25 -14.31 5.41
CA GLN A 249 -19.68 -14.12 5.23
C GLN A 249 -20.15 -14.59 3.85
#